data_44131c7f5a5eb458d429c59275034f34
#
_entry.id   44131c7f5a5eb458d429c59275034f34
#
_cell.length_a   1.000
_cell.length_b   1.000
_cell.length_c   1.000
_cell.angle_alpha   90.00
_cell.angle_beta   90.00
_cell.angle_gamma   90.00
#
_symmetry.space_group_name_H-M   'P 1'
#
loop_
_entity.id
_entity.type
_entity.pdbx_description
1 polymer ?
#
loop_
_entity_poly.entity_id
_entity_poly.type
_entity_poly.pdbx_seq_one_letter_code
_entity_poly.pdbx_strand_id
1 'polypeptide(L)'
;MSTYTQREVGGLVELTESTLAELKSSKYYNDDLAPSSISERSWTTYSITMLWVGMAICIPSLALASGLIGMGVSPWLSVLNVALGNIIILIPIQLNSQIGTKYGIPFPLFARMTFGTIGAQVPAILRAITACGWTSVQAWVGGGAVGAMIGCFVPKFADQNWTINLPSWGGMQEAGASQFWGYVIFMIFVAWVAYNGIDQIKWVQNIGSPILIVVMIALLIWSYSIVSGDVSFLGVMSQPNDYALIDQNGGFAVVYLTGLMGNIAFWATMALNIPDFSRYAKTQKDQFRGQLYGMPLPMAGCAFIGAYFSQATKLAYGEAMFDPTGVFYHLENKILIFIAAIGVIAATITTCVAANVVAPANGFSNVAPTKISYKKGVIIAVFIAFFILQAWWIYGSGGAYFTWMNAYGTILAPIAAIFIADYFVCKKKRTDVASLFKGKDGRYWYIGGWNWAALIAWFISFILPLMTYFGVQGSFWTFINSINYIWSFVLGFVIYVLLMKTSLAGNSYVTEEEHESFTERA
;
A
#
# COMPACT_ATOMS: atom_id res chain seq x y z
N MET A 1 10.76 -13.52 41.90
CA MET A 1 10.13 -12.99 40.67
C MET A 1 11.22 -12.89 39.62
N SER A 2 11.01 -13.38 38.41
CA SER A 2 12.00 -13.26 37.31
C SER A 2 12.33 -11.79 37.06
N THR A 3 13.62 -11.46 37.04
CA THR A 3 14.11 -10.12 36.69
C THR A 3 13.97 -9.84 35.20
N TYR A 4 13.67 -10.88 34.41
CA TYR A 4 13.53 -10.77 32.95
C TYR A 4 12.15 -10.27 32.53
N THR A 5 12.14 -9.30 31.62
CA THR A 5 10.91 -8.73 31.05
C THR A 5 10.46 -9.44 29.80
N GLN A 6 11.36 -10.14 29.13
CA GLN A 6 11.10 -10.88 27.89
C GLN A 6 11.91 -12.19 27.86
N ARG A 7 11.46 -13.17 27.06
CA ARG A 7 12.19 -14.42 26.83
C ARG A 7 12.42 -14.66 25.34
N GLU A 8 13.56 -15.27 25.00
CA GLU A 8 13.93 -15.63 23.62
C GLU A 8 13.96 -17.16 23.49
N VAL A 9 13.17 -17.69 22.53
CA VAL A 9 13.08 -19.12 22.21
C VAL A 9 13.23 -19.28 20.70
N GLY A 10 14.25 -20.01 20.25
CA GLY A 10 14.46 -20.28 18.82
C GLY A 10 14.63 -19.01 17.95
N GLY A 11 15.17 -17.93 18.53
CA GLY A 11 15.36 -16.65 17.85
C GLY A 11 14.10 -15.76 17.77
N LEU A 12 13.00 -16.18 18.41
CA LEU A 12 11.79 -15.39 18.61
C LEU A 12 11.72 -14.88 20.03
N VAL A 13 11.25 -13.67 20.22
CA VAL A 13 11.14 -13.02 21.54
C VAL A 13 9.68 -12.73 21.87
N GLU A 14 9.27 -12.97 23.11
CA GLU A 14 7.97 -12.58 23.65
C GLU A 14 8.11 -11.95 25.04
N LEU A 15 7.14 -11.17 25.46
CA LEU A 15 7.06 -10.65 26.83
C LEU A 15 6.76 -11.79 27.82
N THR A 16 7.31 -11.69 29.03
CA THR A 16 6.90 -12.59 30.13
C THR A 16 5.48 -12.26 30.57
N GLU A 17 4.74 -13.25 31.09
CA GLU A 17 3.36 -13.04 31.54
C GLU A 17 3.26 -11.98 32.65
N SER A 18 4.24 -11.94 33.56
CA SER A 18 4.32 -10.95 34.63
C SER A 18 4.48 -9.53 34.08
N THR A 19 5.36 -9.35 33.07
CA THR A 19 5.57 -8.06 32.40
C THR A 19 4.33 -7.63 31.63
N LEU A 20 3.70 -8.55 30.90
CA LEU A 20 2.48 -8.25 30.15
C LEU A 20 1.34 -7.80 31.09
N ALA A 21 1.19 -8.46 32.25
CA ALA A 21 0.19 -8.08 33.25
C ALA A 21 0.45 -6.68 33.85
N GLU A 22 1.72 -6.32 34.08
CA GLU A 22 2.11 -4.98 34.54
C GLU A 22 1.79 -3.91 33.49
N LEU A 23 2.12 -4.19 32.21
CA LEU A 23 1.95 -3.25 31.12
C LEU A 23 0.48 -2.95 30.79
N LYS A 24 -0.46 -3.83 31.11
CA LYS A 24 -1.91 -3.59 30.93
C LYS A 24 -2.42 -2.35 31.69
N SER A 25 -1.75 -1.95 32.76
CA SER A 25 -2.07 -0.71 33.49
C SER A 25 -1.58 0.56 32.82
N SER A 26 -0.71 0.45 31.79
CA SER A 26 -0.16 1.59 31.10
C SER A 26 -1.17 2.25 30.17
N LYS A 27 -1.24 3.59 30.18
CA LYS A 27 -2.05 4.36 29.22
C LYS A 27 -1.59 4.23 27.76
N TYR A 28 -0.42 3.67 27.53
CA TYR A 28 0.15 3.41 26.19
C TYR A 28 -0.09 1.97 25.73
N TYR A 29 -0.71 1.15 26.57
CA TYR A 29 -1.08 -0.22 26.24
C TYR A 29 -2.47 -0.25 25.58
N ASN A 30 -2.60 -1.16 24.62
CA ASN A 30 -3.86 -1.55 24.00
C ASN A 30 -3.71 -3.02 23.59
N ASP A 31 -4.72 -3.84 23.81
CA ASP A 31 -4.69 -5.26 23.48
C ASP A 31 -4.43 -5.50 21.97
N ASP A 32 -4.94 -4.65 21.08
CA ASP A 32 -4.69 -4.74 19.63
C ASP A 32 -3.22 -4.48 19.25
N LEU A 33 -2.49 -3.73 20.10
CA LEU A 33 -1.08 -3.41 19.92
C LEU A 33 -0.16 -4.37 20.67
N ALA A 34 -0.71 -5.23 21.53
CA ALA A 34 0.09 -6.18 22.32
C ALA A 34 0.97 -7.04 21.39
N PRO A 35 2.24 -7.31 21.80
CA PRO A 35 3.09 -8.23 21.06
C PRO A 35 2.46 -9.62 21.04
N SER A 36 2.46 -10.26 19.86
CA SER A 36 1.96 -11.63 19.73
C SER A 36 2.85 -12.58 20.50
N SER A 37 2.26 -13.49 21.29
CA SER A 37 2.99 -14.58 21.93
C SER A 37 3.58 -15.54 20.89
N ILE A 38 4.60 -16.33 21.25
CA ILE A 38 5.20 -17.30 20.32
C ILE A 38 4.17 -18.36 19.90
N SER A 39 3.24 -18.72 20.79
CA SER A 39 2.16 -19.67 20.49
C SER A 39 1.16 -19.18 19.43
N GLU A 40 0.96 -17.87 19.31
CA GLU A 40 0.10 -17.26 18.30
C GLU A 40 0.76 -17.15 16.92
N ARG A 41 2.08 -17.30 16.84
CA ARG A 41 2.86 -17.19 15.60
C ARG A 41 2.78 -18.50 14.81
N SER A 42 1.67 -18.67 14.11
CA SER A 42 1.32 -19.91 13.41
C SER A 42 1.43 -19.83 11.89
N TRP A 43 1.67 -18.63 11.33
CA TRP A 43 1.67 -18.43 9.88
C TRP A 43 2.92 -19.02 9.23
N THR A 44 2.67 -19.98 8.34
CA THR A 44 3.69 -20.66 7.53
C THR A 44 3.99 -19.89 6.24
N THR A 45 4.99 -20.35 5.50
CA THR A 45 5.29 -19.87 4.14
C THR A 45 4.03 -19.83 3.28
N TYR A 46 3.19 -20.89 3.32
CA TYR A 46 1.94 -20.94 2.55
C TYR A 46 0.95 -19.85 2.96
N SER A 47 0.73 -19.65 4.27
CA SER A 47 -0.19 -18.63 4.76
C SER A 47 0.20 -17.22 4.31
N ILE A 48 1.50 -16.91 4.38
CA ILE A 48 2.03 -15.60 3.97
C ILE A 48 2.00 -15.45 2.45
N THR A 49 2.30 -16.53 1.69
CA THR A 49 2.16 -16.50 0.23
C THR A 49 0.73 -16.19 -0.18
N MET A 50 -0.26 -16.87 0.41
CA MET A 50 -1.68 -16.64 0.09
C MET A 50 -2.16 -15.25 0.48
N LEU A 51 -1.69 -14.71 1.59
CA LEU A 51 -1.96 -13.31 1.97
C LEU A 51 -1.50 -12.35 0.87
N TRP A 52 -0.26 -12.50 0.39
CA TRP A 52 0.30 -11.65 -0.64
C TRP A 52 -0.37 -11.83 -2.01
N VAL A 53 -0.68 -13.06 -2.39
CA VAL A 53 -1.47 -13.35 -3.61
C VAL A 53 -2.81 -12.61 -3.56
N GLY A 54 -3.51 -12.68 -2.42
CA GLY A 54 -4.80 -12.00 -2.24
C GLY A 54 -4.72 -10.48 -2.28
N MET A 55 -3.59 -9.88 -1.85
CA MET A 55 -3.37 -8.44 -1.92
C MET A 55 -2.88 -7.99 -3.31
N ALA A 56 -2.02 -8.80 -3.96
CA ALA A 56 -1.41 -8.46 -5.24
C ALA A 56 -2.41 -8.53 -6.41
N ILE A 57 -3.33 -9.51 -6.36
CA ILE A 57 -4.34 -9.70 -7.41
C ILE A 57 -5.50 -8.73 -7.15
N CYS A 58 -5.43 -7.54 -7.74
CA CYS A 58 -6.48 -6.54 -7.69
C CYS A 58 -6.50 -5.70 -8.97
N ILE A 59 -7.62 -5.04 -9.26
CA ILE A 59 -7.75 -4.23 -10.49
C ILE A 59 -6.72 -3.08 -10.57
N PRO A 60 -6.42 -2.33 -9.50
CA PRO A 60 -5.35 -1.34 -9.53
C PRO A 60 -3.97 -1.87 -9.91
N SER A 61 -3.68 -3.17 -9.70
CA SER A 61 -2.42 -3.79 -10.14
C SER A 61 -2.34 -3.95 -11.66
N LEU A 62 -3.47 -4.14 -12.33
CA LEU A 62 -3.55 -4.13 -13.81
C LEU A 62 -3.21 -2.74 -14.35
N ALA A 63 -3.72 -1.71 -13.71
CA ALA A 63 -3.54 -0.32 -14.10
C ALA A 63 -2.08 0.15 -14.10
N LEU A 64 -1.19 -0.53 -13.38
CA LEU A 64 0.25 -0.21 -13.37
C LEU A 64 0.87 -0.35 -14.77
N ALA A 65 0.63 -1.46 -15.44
CA ALA A 65 1.13 -1.67 -16.78
C ALA A 65 0.28 -0.93 -17.83
N SER A 66 -1.06 -0.88 -17.68
CA SER A 66 -1.95 -0.12 -18.55
C SER A 66 -1.57 1.36 -18.59
N GLY A 67 -1.22 1.95 -17.45
CA GLY A 67 -0.79 3.34 -17.36
C GLY A 67 0.51 3.62 -18.12
N LEU A 68 1.46 2.70 -18.12
CA LEU A 68 2.70 2.81 -18.90
C LEU A 68 2.43 2.69 -20.41
N ILE A 69 1.53 1.79 -20.83
CA ILE A 69 1.08 1.69 -22.24
C ILE A 69 0.44 3.00 -22.67
N GLY A 70 -0.41 3.59 -21.84
CA GLY A 70 -1.03 4.91 -22.12
C GLY A 70 -0.02 6.06 -22.25
N MET A 71 1.19 5.92 -21.67
CA MET A 71 2.30 6.86 -21.83
C MET A 71 3.28 6.48 -22.96
N GLY A 72 2.98 5.44 -23.75
CA GLY A 72 3.73 5.06 -24.94
C GLY A 72 4.76 3.93 -24.72
N VAL A 73 4.90 3.38 -23.52
CA VAL A 73 5.85 2.29 -23.24
C VAL A 73 5.33 0.98 -23.84
N SER A 74 6.20 0.20 -24.47
CA SER A 74 5.83 -1.09 -25.05
C SER A 74 5.36 -2.10 -24.00
N PRO A 75 4.53 -3.09 -24.38
CA PRO A 75 3.93 -4.03 -23.41
C PRO A 75 4.95 -4.78 -22.57
N TRP A 76 5.98 -5.38 -23.18
CA TRP A 76 7.01 -6.11 -22.45
C TRP A 76 7.83 -5.22 -21.51
N LEU A 77 8.15 -3.99 -21.93
CA LEU A 77 8.86 -3.06 -21.05
C LEU A 77 7.98 -2.59 -19.88
N SER A 78 6.67 -2.47 -20.10
CA SER A 78 5.71 -2.16 -19.02
C SER A 78 5.64 -3.29 -18.00
N VAL A 79 5.56 -4.54 -18.44
CA VAL A 79 5.61 -5.71 -17.53
C VAL A 79 6.92 -5.77 -16.77
N LEU A 80 8.05 -5.56 -17.46
CA LEU A 80 9.38 -5.55 -16.83
C LEU A 80 9.50 -4.44 -15.79
N ASN A 81 8.98 -3.25 -16.08
CA ASN A 81 8.98 -2.11 -15.15
C ASN A 81 8.23 -2.44 -13.85
N VAL A 82 7.01 -3.01 -13.97
CA VAL A 82 6.24 -3.45 -12.80
C VAL A 82 6.98 -4.55 -12.03
N ALA A 83 7.52 -5.54 -12.72
CA ALA A 83 8.27 -6.64 -12.07
C ALA A 83 9.50 -6.11 -11.32
N LEU A 84 10.29 -5.24 -11.93
CA LEU A 84 11.45 -4.61 -11.30
C LEU A 84 11.06 -3.77 -10.08
N GLY A 85 10.01 -2.95 -10.20
CA GLY A 85 9.48 -2.16 -9.08
C GLY A 85 9.12 -3.04 -7.88
N ASN A 86 8.46 -4.17 -8.13
CA ASN A 86 8.07 -5.12 -7.09
C ASN A 86 9.27 -5.85 -6.47
N ILE A 87 10.30 -6.20 -7.23
CA ILE A 87 11.53 -6.77 -6.70
C ILE A 87 12.28 -5.77 -5.82
N ILE A 88 12.36 -4.50 -6.23
CA ILE A 88 13.04 -3.46 -5.47
C ILE A 88 12.32 -3.20 -4.14
N ILE A 89 10.99 -3.02 -4.14
CA ILE A 89 10.25 -2.74 -2.90
C ILE A 89 10.15 -3.96 -1.98
N LEU A 90 10.29 -5.17 -2.49
CA LEU A 90 10.33 -6.38 -1.67
C LEU A 90 11.50 -6.34 -0.67
N ILE A 91 12.63 -5.70 -1.02
CA ILE A 91 13.80 -5.60 -0.13
C ILE A 91 13.45 -4.89 1.17
N PRO A 92 12.97 -3.62 1.18
CA PRO A 92 12.58 -2.96 2.42
C PRO A 92 11.41 -3.63 3.13
N ILE A 93 10.47 -4.24 2.41
CA ILE A 93 9.38 -5.02 3.01
C ILE A 93 9.96 -6.18 3.82
N GLN A 94 10.86 -6.98 3.27
CA GLN A 94 11.48 -8.11 3.96
C GLN A 94 12.34 -7.69 5.14
N LEU A 95 13.06 -6.58 5.03
CA LEU A 95 13.85 -6.06 6.13
C LEU A 95 12.97 -5.57 7.27
N ASN A 96 11.94 -4.79 7.00
CA ASN A 96 11.03 -4.27 8.03
C ASN A 96 10.15 -5.35 8.65
N SER A 97 9.91 -6.48 7.97
CA SER A 97 9.15 -7.59 8.55
C SER A 97 9.92 -8.37 9.62
N GLN A 98 11.26 -8.28 9.64
CA GLN A 98 12.06 -9.06 10.60
C GLN A 98 11.76 -8.73 12.06
N ILE A 99 11.51 -7.46 12.38
CA ILE A 99 11.19 -7.05 13.74
C ILE A 99 9.83 -7.59 14.20
N GLY A 100 8.82 -7.58 13.31
CA GLY A 100 7.51 -8.18 13.56
C GLY A 100 7.64 -9.66 13.90
N THR A 101 8.34 -10.42 13.07
CA THR A 101 8.57 -11.85 13.31
C THR A 101 9.41 -12.10 14.56
N LYS A 102 10.50 -11.35 14.79
CA LYS A 102 11.37 -11.59 15.96
C LYS A 102 10.67 -11.25 17.27
N TYR A 103 10.04 -10.08 17.36
CA TYR A 103 9.51 -9.54 18.63
C TYR A 103 7.98 -9.61 18.74
N GLY A 104 7.28 -10.09 17.71
CA GLY A 104 5.81 -10.14 17.71
C GLY A 104 5.13 -8.78 17.69
N ILE A 105 5.84 -7.69 17.42
CA ILE A 105 5.32 -6.33 17.50
C ILE A 105 4.73 -5.85 16.19
N PRO A 106 3.60 -5.11 16.22
CA PRO A 106 3.00 -4.47 15.05
C PRO A 106 3.72 -3.16 14.68
N PHE A 107 3.38 -2.63 13.50
CA PHE A 107 3.91 -1.37 12.99
C PHE A 107 3.86 -0.19 13.97
N PRO A 108 2.76 0.09 14.71
CA PRO A 108 2.74 1.23 15.62
C PRO A 108 3.79 1.14 16.74
N LEU A 109 4.12 -0.06 17.21
CA LEU A 109 5.20 -0.25 18.20
C LEU A 109 6.58 -0.08 17.58
N PHE A 110 6.78 -0.56 16.35
CA PHE A 110 8.01 -0.26 15.61
C PHE A 110 8.19 1.25 15.40
N ALA A 111 7.11 1.96 15.06
CA ALA A 111 7.13 3.40 14.95
C ALA A 111 7.49 4.09 16.28
N ARG A 112 6.98 3.61 17.44
CA ARG A 112 7.37 4.14 18.76
C ARG A 112 8.87 3.96 19.02
N MET A 113 9.41 2.79 18.68
CA MET A 113 10.84 2.54 18.83
C MET A 113 11.69 3.54 18.07
N THR A 114 11.27 3.88 16.85
CA THR A 114 12.09 4.65 15.89
C THR A 114 11.80 6.16 15.95
N PHE A 115 10.53 6.58 16.03
CA PHE A 115 10.13 7.99 16.01
C PHE A 115 9.85 8.56 17.42
N GLY A 116 9.85 7.72 18.44
CA GLY A 116 9.43 8.09 19.80
C GLY A 116 7.94 7.84 20.02
N THR A 117 7.55 7.78 21.31
CA THR A 117 6.17 7.40 21.69
C THR A 117 5.10 8.34 21.12
N ILE A 118 5.38 9.65 21.05
CA ILE A 118 4.48 10.64 20.44
C ILE A 118 4.77 10.75 18.94
N GLY A 119 6.04 10.78 18.56
CA GLY A 119 6.48 10.91 17.16
C GLY A 119 5.97 9.79 16.24
N ALA A 120 5.66 8.62 16.77
CA ALA A 120 5.05 7.51 16.06
C ALA A 120 3.72 7.87 15.36
N GLN A 121 3.05 8.94 15.81
CA GLN A 121 1.82 9.41 15.17
C GLN A 121 2.07 9.91 13.74
N VAL A 122 3.27 10.45 13.44
CA VAL A 122 3.60 10.96 12.10
C VAL A 122 3.53 9.84 11.05
N PRO A 123 4.33 8.75 11.13
CA PRO A 123 4.21 7.64 10.18
C PRO A 123 2.82 6.98 10.20
N ALA A 124 2.15 6.91 11.36
CA ALA A 124 0.82 6.31 11.46
C ALA A 124 -0.25 7.10 10.70
N ILE A 125 -0.27 8.43 10.84
CA ILE A 125 -1.22 9.31 10.14
C ILE A 125 -0.94 9.32 8.63
N LEU A 126 0.32 9.47 8.23
CA LEU A 126 0.69 9.48 6.81
C LEU A 126 0.29 8.18 6.10
N ARG A 127 0.55 7.04 6.75
CA ARG A 127 0.11 5.74 6.27
C ARG A 127 -1.40 5.63 6.19
N ALA A 128 -2.13 6.13 7.20
CA ALA A 128 -3.58 6.11 7.23
C ALA A 128 -4.19 6.95 6.10
N ILE A 129 -3.69 8.17 5.87
CA ILE A 129 -4.14 9.03 4.76
C ILE A 129 -3.88 8.37 3.41
N THR A 130 -2.71 7.78 3.21
CA THR A 130 -2.41 7.05 1.96
C THR A 130 -3.35 5.87 1.73
N ALA A 131 -3.69 5.13 2.80
CA ALA A 131 -4.66 4.04 2.70
C ALA A 131 -6.08 4.54 2.38
N CYS A 132 -6.48 5.73 2.86
CA CYS A 132 -7.72 6.37 2.42
C CYS A 132 -7.71 6.68 0.90
N GLY A 133 -6.55 7.05 0.33
CA GLY A 133 -6.41 7.20 -1.13
C GLY A 133 -6.63 5.90 -1.88
N TRP A 134 -6.08 4.81 -1.38
CA TRP A 134 -6.33 3.48 -1.93
C TRP A 134 -7.79 3.04 -1.78
N THR A 135 -8.47 3.42 -0.67
CA THR A 135 -9.92 3.24 -0.53
C THR A 135 -10.67 3.97 -1.64
N SER A 136 -10.30 5.22 -1.91
CA SER A 136 -10.90 6.05 -2.95
C SER A 136 -10.74 5.42 -4.34
N VAL A 137 -9.51 5.03 -4.72
CA VAL A 137 -9.18 4.38 -6.00
C VAL A 137 -9.97 3.08 -6.19
N GLN A 138 -9.94 2.19 -5.21
CA GLN A 138 -10.65 0.91 -5.30
C GLN A 138 -12.17 1.10 -5.34
N ALA A 139 -12.69 2.06 -4.58
CA ALA A 139 -14.12 2.36 -4.63
C ALA A 139 -14.54 2.97 -5.98
N TRP A 140 -13.65 3.71 -6.66
CA TRP A 140 -13.92 4.22 -8.01
C TRP A 140 -14.06 3.08 -9.02
N VAL A 141 -13.15 2.10 -8.97
CA VAL A 141 -13.23 0.88 -9.77
C VAL A 141 -14.51 0.08 -9.46
N GLY A 142 -14.80 -0.15 -8.17
CA GLY A 142 -16.05 -0.79 -7.75
C GLY A 142 -17.29 -0.03 -8.21
N GLY A 143 -17.21 1.29 -8.21
CA GLY A 143 -18.25 2.19 -8.70
C GLY A 143 -18.53 2.03 -10.19
N GLY A 144 -17.50 1.88 -11.02
CA GLY A 144 -17.66 1.57 -12.44
C GLY A 144 -18.45 0.27 -12.66
N ALA A 145 -18.14 -0.76 -11.88
CA ALA A 145 -18.89 -2.02 -11.93
C ALA A 145 -20.34 -1.88 -11.43
N VAL A 146 -20.58 -1.09 -10.37
CA VAL A 146 -21.96 -0.79 -9.89
C VAL A 146 -22.73 -0.02 -10.97
N GLY A 147 -22.13 0.99 -11.58
CA GLY A 147 -22.72 1.75 -12.68
C GLY A 147 -23.11 0.86 -13.86
N ALA A 148 -22.21 -0.03 -14.28
CA ALA A 148 -22.47 -0.99 -15.34
C ALA A 148 -23.59 -1.98 -14.99
N MET A 149 -23.63 -2.48 -13.76
CA MET A 149 -24.69 -3.35 -13.26
C MET A 149 -26.06 -2.66 -13.29
N ILE A 150 -26.16 -1.41 -12.85
CA ILE A 150 -27.39 -0.61 -12.91
C ILE A 150 -27.77 -0.33 -14.37
N GLY A 151 -26.78 -0.09 -15.24
CA GLY A 151 -26.97 0.15 -16.67
C GLY A 151 -27.66 -1.00 -17.43
N CYS A 152 -27.57 -2.23 -16.90
CA CYS A 152 -28.34 -3.36 -17.46
C CYS A 152 -29.85 -3.13 -17.40
N PHE A 153 -30.34 -2.36 -16.43
CA PHE A 153 -31.75 -2.11 -16.18
C PHE A 153 -32.17 -0.66 -16.44
N VAL A 154 -31.27 0.29 -16.21
CA VAL A 154 -31.49 1.74 -16.35
C VAL A 154 -30.63 2.28 -17.49
N PRO A 155 -31.20 2.53 -18.68
CA PRO A 155 -30.43 2.91 -19.89
C PRO A 155 -29.52 4.12 -19.70
N LYS A 156 -29.91 5.08 -18.86
CA LYS A 156 -29.09 6.26 -18.59
C LYS A 156 -27.72 5.91 -17.96
N PHE A 157 -27.63 4.85 -17.18
CA PHE A 157 -26.37 4.38 -16.61
C PHE A 157 -25.47 3.65 -17.62
N ALA A 158 -26.00 3.25 -18.76
CA ALA A 158 -25.25 2.67 -19.87
C ALA A 158 -24.79 3.77 -20.89
N ASP A 159 -25.23 5.01 -20.74
CA ASP A 159 -24.87 6.12 -21.62
C ASP A 159 -23.50 6.68 -21.26
N GLN A 160 -22.52 6.48 -22.14
CA GLN A 160 -21.15 6.99 -21.97
C GLN A 160 -21.08 8.52 -22.08
N ASN A 161 -22.04 9.17 -22.74
CA ASN A 161 -22.08 10.62 -22.89
C ASN A 161 -22.70 11.31 -21.65
N TRP A 162 -23.20 10.54 -20.69
CA TRP A 162 -23.69 11.10 -19.43
C TRP A 162 -22.51 11.41 -18.52
N THR A 163 -22.09 12.67 -18.51
CA THR A 163 -20.94 13.16 -17.75
C THR A 163 -21.37 14.12 -16.63
N ILE A 164 -20.48 14.35 -15.70
CA ILE A 164 -20.62 15.27 -14.56
C ILE A 164 -19.30 16.00 -14.35
N ASN A 165 -19.36 17.32 -14.11
CA ASN A 165 -18.20 18.10 -13.72
C ASN A 165 -18.00 18.06 -12.20
N LEU A 166 -16.87 17.57 -11.76
CA LEU A 166 -16.51 17.40 -10.37
C LEU A 166 -15.35 18.32 -9.98
N PRO A 167 -15.38 18.93 -8.79
CA PRO A 167 -14.24 19.68 -8.30
C PRO A 167 -13.04 18.73 -8.07
N SER A 168 -11.86 19.15 -8.48
CA SER A 168 -10.62 18.40 -8.25
C SER A 168 -9.50 19.33 -7.79
N TRP A 169 -8.41 18.78 -7.31
CA TRP A 169 -7.22 19.53 -6.91
C TRP A 169 -6.59 20.34 -8.06
N GLY A 170 -6.86 19.96 -9.30
CA GLY A 170 -6.42 20.67 -10.52
C GLY A 170 -7.48 21.58 -11.16
N GLY A 171 -8.62 21.81 -10.51
CA GLY A 171 -9.77 22.53 -11.06
C GLY A 171 -11.00 21.64 -11.26
N MET A 172 -11.89 22.00 -12.18
CA MET A 172 -13.05 21.15 -12.53
C MET A 172 -12.61 20.04 -13.48
N GLN A 173 -13.03 18.82 -13.20
CA GLN A 173 -12.75 17.64 -14.02
C GLN A 173 -14.06 16.96 -14.44
N GLU A 174 -14.17 16.66 -15.72
CA GLU A 174 -15.27 15.87 -16.26
C GLU A 174 -15.05 14.38 -15.96
N ALA A 175 -16.09 13.72 -15.49
CA ALA A 175 -16.09 12.29 -15.19
C ALA A 175 -17.41 11.65 -15.65
N GLY A 176 -17.39 10.36 -15.93
CA GLY A 176 -18.60 9.61 -16.24
C GLY A 176 -19.58 9.64 -15.06
N ALA A 177 -20.79 10.14 -15.28
CA ALA A 177 -21.80 10.25 -14.22
C ALA A 177 -22.25 8.88 -13.70
N SER A 178 -22.33 7.87 -14.56
CA SER A 178 -22.61 6.48 -14.17
C SER A 178 -21.58 5.95 -13.18
N GLN A 179 -20.29 6.15 -13.48
CA GLN A 179 -19.19 5.73 -12.60
C GLN A 179 -19.21 6.50 -11.28
N PHE A 180 -19.45 7.81 -11.31
CA PHE A 180 -19.54 8.63 -10.09
C PHE A 180 -20.68 8.20 -9.17
N TRP A 181 -21.89 8.01 -9.69
CA TRP A 181 -23.00 7.56 -8.86
C TRP A 181 -22.81 6.12 -8.36
N GLY A 182 -22.25 5.25 -9.20
CA GLY A 182 -21.81 3.93 -8.78
C GLY A 182 -20.77 3.99 -7.65
N TYR A 183 -19.79 4.91 -7.73
CA TYR A 183 -18.80 5.17 -6.69
C TYR A 183 -19.45 5.60 -5.36
N VAL A 184 -20.45 6.49 -5.40
CA VAL A 184 -21.21 6.89 -4.20
C VAL A 184 -21.86 5.68 -3.54
N ILE A 185 -22.55 4.85 -4.33
CA ILE A 185 -23.23 3.64 -3.84
C ILE A 185 -22.20 2.65 -3.27
N PHE A 186 -21.11 2.41 -3.98
CA PHE A 186 -20.04 1.50 -3.55
C PHE A 186 -19.39 1.98 -2.24
N MET A 187 -19.11 3.28 -2.09
CA MET A 187 -18.57 3.86 -0.86
C MET A 187 -19.49 3.69 0.35
N ILE A 188 -20.79 3.85 0.15
CA ILE A 188 -21.80 3.59 1.22
C ILE A 188 -21.71 2.12 1.64
N PHE A 189 -21.59 1.21 0.67
CA PHE A 189 -21.48 -0.22 0.96
C PHE A 189 -20.16 -0.58 1.66
N VAL A 190 -19.03 -0.02 1.23
CA VAL A 190 -17.72 -0.14 1.91
C VAL A 190 -17.81 0.34 3.35
N ALA A 191 -18.41 1.51 3.56
CA ALA A 191 -18.59 2.08 4.88
C ALA A 191 -19.46 1.16 5.78
N TRP A 192 -20.55 0.62 5.24
CA TRP A 192 -21.43 -0.29 5.95
C TRP A 192 -20.73 -1.60 6.35
N VAL A 193 -19.99 -2.23 5.42
CA VAL A 193 -19.23 -3.47 5.71
C VAL A 193 -18.17 -3.22 6.78
N ALA A 194 -17.37 -2.15 6.62
CA ALA A 194 -16.31 -1.84 7.57
C ALA A 194 -16.85 -1.46 8.97
N TYR A 195 -17.98 -0.75 9.03
CA TYR A 195 -18.60 -0.32 10.29
C TYR A 195 -19.16 -1.48 11.11
N ASN A 196 -19.62 -2.56 10.45
CA ASN A 196 -20.19 -3.74 11.11
C ASN A 196 -19.11 -4.75 11.59
N GLY A 197 -17.84 -4.56 11.23
CA GLY A 197 -16.69 -5.23 11.84
C GLY A 197 -16.17 -6.47 11.12
N ILE A 198 -15.19 -7.12 11.77
CA ILE A 198 -14.29 -8.14 11.19
C ILE A 198 -15.00 -9.41 10.68
N ASP A 199 -16.12 -9.81 11.27
CA ASP A 199 -16.79 -11.04 10.87
C ASP A 199 -17.39 -10.95 9.46
N GLN A 200 -17.89 -9.77 9.08
CA GLN A 200 -18.37 -9.50 7.72
C GLN A 200 -17.20 -9.53 6.71
N ILE A 201 -16.03 -9.05 7.12
CA ILE A 201 -14.83 -8.99 6.28
C ILE A 201 -14.36 -10.40 5.90
N LYS A 202 -14.32 -11.33 6.86
CA LYS A 202 -13.89 -12.73 6.61
C LYS A 202 -14.74 -13.42 5.56
N TRP A 203 -16.05 -13.27 5.66
CA TRP A 203 -16.98 -13.87 4.69
C TRP A 203 -16.74 -13.34 3.27
N VAL A 204 -16.59 -12.01 3.17
CA VAL A 204 -16.36 -11.34 1.88
C VAL A 204 -14.99 -11.77 1.29
N GLN A 205 -13.93 -11.90 2.10
CA GLN A 205 -12.59 -12.31 1.64
C GLN A 205 -12.55 -13.74 1.06
N ASN A 206 -13.23 -14.69 1.69
CA ASN A 206 -13.19 -16.09 1.25
C ASN A 206 -13.79 -16.30 -0.15
N ILE A 207 -14.70 -15.42 -0.57
CA ILE A 207 -15.38 -15.51 -1.86
C ILE A 207 -14.68 -14.62 -2.92
N GLY A 208 -14.19 -13.46 -2.54
CA GLY A 208 -13.74 -12.44 -3.49
C GLY A 208 -12.45 -12.79 -4.24
N SER A 209 -11.46 -13.37 -3.56
CA SER A 209 -10.16 -13.65 -4.20
C SER A 209 -10.24 -14.67 -5.35
N PRO A 210 -10.94 -15.81 -5.23
CA PRO A 210 -11.14 -16.72 -6.37
C PRO A 210 -11.89 -16.08 -7.54
N ILE A 211 -12.92 -15.27 -7.24
CA ILE A 211 -13.70 -14.59 -8.27
C ILE A 211 -12.81 -13.63 -9.07
N LEU A 212 -11.91 -12.92 -8.40
CA LEU A 212 -11.03 -11.96 -9.06
C LEU A 212 -10.09 -12.63 -10.06
N ILE A 213 -9.56 -13.81 -9.74
CA ILE A 213 -8.75 -14.59 -10.68
C ILE A 213 -9.56 -14.94 -11.94
N VAL A 214 -10.81 -15.38 -11.77
CA VAL A 214 -11.71 -15.70 -12.90
C VAL A 214 -11.98 -14.44 -13.73
N VAL A 215 -12.24 -13.30 -13.11
CA VAL A 215 -12.44 -12.01 -13.80
C VAL A 215 -11.20 -11.62 -14.61
N MET A 216 -10.00 -11.79 -14.05
CA MET A 216 -8.75 -11.46 -14.76
C MET A 216 -8.50 -12.38 -15.96
N ILE A 217 -8.77 -13.67 -15.83
CA ILE A 217 -8.68 -14.61 -16.95
C ILE A 217 -9.72 -14.26 -18.03
N ALA A 218 -10.95 -13.96 -17.63
CA ALA A 218 -11.99 -13.54 -18.57
C ALA A 218 -11.62 -12.24 -19.31
N LEU A 219 -11.01 -11.27 -18.60
CA LEU A 219 -10.49 -10.05 -19.20
C LEU A 219 -9.41 -10.34 -20.26
N LEU A 220 -8.48 -11.25 -19.98
CA LEU A 220 -7.44 -11.64 -20.93
C LEU A 220 -8.04 -12.31 -22.18
N ILE A 221 -9.00 -13.23 -21.99
CA ILE A 221 -9.69 -13.90 -23.10
C ILE A 221 -10.45 -12.89 -23.95
N TRP A 222 -11.21 -11.99 -23.33
CA TRP A 222 -11.90 -10.90 -24.03
C TRP A 222 -10.92 -10.01 -24.78
N SER A 223 -9.83 -9.59 -24.15
CA SER A 223 -8.81 -8.75 -24.78
C SER A 223 -8.19 -9.41 -26.02
N TYR A 224 -7.99 -10.72 -26.00
CA TYR A 224 -7.53 -11.44 -27.18
C TYR A 224 -8.64 -11.51 -28.25
N SER A 225 -9.88 -11.74 -27.87
CA SER A 225 -10.99 -11.90 -28.84
C SER A 225 -11.22 -10.67 -29.72
N ILE A 226 -10.96 -9.47 -29.19
CA ILE A 226 -11.14 -8.22 -29.97
C ILE A 226 -10.06 -7.96 -31.01
N VAL A 227 -8.95 -8.70 -31.01
CA VAL A 227 -7.81 -8.55 -31.93
C VAL A 227 -7.43 -9.84 -32.65
N SER A 228 -8.05 -10.99 -32.35
CA SER A 228 -7.63 -12.33 -32.78
C SER A 228 -7.72 -12.55 -34.30
N GLY A 229 -8.46 -11.72 -35.04
CA GLY A 229 -8.51 -11.76 -36.50
C GLY A 229 -7.32 -11.11 -37.19
N ASP A 230 -6.67 -10.17 -36.52
CA ASP A 230 -5.68 -9.26 -37.10
C ASP A 230 -4.27 -9.49 -36.54
N VAL A 231 -4.17 -9.83 -35.24
CA VAL A 231 -2.87 -9.91 -34.55
C VAL A 231 -2.81 -11.20 -33.72
N SER A 232 -1.67 -11.89 -33.77
CA SER A 232 -1.44 -13.08 -32.94
C SER A 232 -1.33 -12.69 -31.46
N PHE A 233 -1.55 -13.67 -30.55
CA PHE A 233 -1.45 -13.46 -29.11
C PHE A 233 -0.11 -12.81 -28.70
N LEU A 234 1.01 -13.33 -29.20
CA LEU A 234 2.32 -12.72 -28.93
C LEU A 234 2.53 -11.40 -29.69
N GLY A 235 1.89 -11.22 -30.83
CA GLY A 235 1.95 -9.99 -31.62
C GLY A 235 1.43 -8.76 -30.85
N VAL A 236 0.41 -8.92 -30.01
CA VAL A 236 -0.08 -7.86 -29.13
C VAL A 236 1.02 -7.40 -28.15
N MET A 237 1.73 -8.34 -27.56
CA MET A 237 2.79 -8.05 -26.59
C MET A 237 4.09 -7.53 -27.25
N SER A 238 4.28 -7.78 -28.55
CA SER A 238 5.48 -7.41 -29.30
C SER A 238 5.39 -6.02 -29.95
N GLN A 239 4.37 -5.23 -29.63
CA GLN A 239 4.25 -3.88 -30.16
C GLN A 239 5.39 -2.97 -29.66
N PRO A 240 5.94 -2.10 -30.51
CA PRO A 240 7.04 -1.22 -30.14
C PRO A 240 6.59 -0.08 -29.22
N ASN A 241 7.57 0.67 -28.70
CA ASN A 241 7.30 1.93 -28.03
C ASN A 241 6.65 2.94 -28.98
N ASP A 242 5.72 3.73 -28.45
CA ASP A 242 5.17 4.90 -29.10
C ASP A 242 5.99 6.13 -28.68
N TYR A 243 7.05 6.41 -29.44
CA TYR A 243 7.96 7.50 -29.09
C TYR A 243 7.31 8.89 -29.18
N ALA A 244 6.25 9.06 -29.98
CA ALA A 244 5.53 10.32 -30.01
C ALA A 244 4.84 10.63 -28.67
N LEU A 245 4.20 9.63 -28.05
CA LEU A 245 3.63 9.75 -26.70
C LEU A 245 4.72 9.86 -25.63
N ILE A 246 5.79 9.10 -25.75
CA ILE A 246 6.92 9.14 -24.80
C ILE A 246 7.55 10.54 -24.77
N ASP A 247 7.78 11.15 -25.91
CA ASP A 247 8.39 12.48 -26.01
C ASP A 247 7.47 13.59 -25.48
N GLN A 248 6.15 13.46 -25.68
CA GLN A 248 5.16 14.34 -25.06
C GLN A 248 5.19 14.27 -23.52
N ASN A 249 5.56 13.12 -22.95
CA ASN A 249 5.67 12.90 -21.51
C ASN A 249 7.08 13.12 -20.93
N GLY A 250 7.97 13.76 -21.69
CA GLY A 250 9.31 14.15 -21.20
C GLY A 250 10.45 13.19 -21.57
N GLY A 251 10.20 12.26 -22.49
CA GLY A 251 11.17 11.32 -23.03
C GLY A 251 11.25 9.98 -22.26
N PHE A 252 11.87 8.99 -22.89
CA PHE A 252 11.85 7.60 -22.41
C PHE A 252 12.37 7.44 -20.99
N ALA A 253 13.48 8.07 -20.64
CA ALA A 253 14.07 7.94 -19.30
C ALA A 253 13.13 8.48 -18.21
N VAL A 254 12.49 9.63 -18.45
CA VAL A 254 11.55 10.23 -17.49
C VAL A 254 10.33 9.33 -17.31
N VAL A 255 9.69 8.91 -18.41
CA VAL A 255 8.49 8.05 -18.37
C VAL A 255 8.80 6.73 -17.68
N TYR A 256 9.89 6.07 -18.08
CA TYR A 256 10.24 4.75 -17.54
C TYR A 256 10.63 4.80 -16.06
N LEU A 257 11.42 5.78 -15.63
CA LEU A 257 11.81 5.96 -14.23
C LEU A 257 10.65 6.41 -13.36
N THR A 258 9.81 7.34 -13.82
CA THR A 258 8.60 7.77 -13.11
C THR A 258 7.65 6.59 -12.90
N GLY A 259 7.46 5.76 -13.92
CA GLY A 259 6.68 4.53 -13.82
C GLY A 259 7.31 3.54 -12.83
N LEU A 260 8.63 3.37 -12.86
CA LEU A 260 9.35 2.49 -11.92
C LEU A 260 9.19 2.95 -10.46
N MET A 261 9.34 4.25 -10.22
CA MET A 261 9.14 4.80 -8.86
C MET A 261 7.69 4.63 -8.41
N GLY A 262 6.71 4.85 -9.28
CA GLY A 262 5.30 4.60 -8.99
C GLY A 262 5.02 3.12 -8.68
N ASN A 263 5.62 2.21 -9.43
CA ASN A 263 5.50 0.77 -9.18
C ASN A 263 6.15 0.33 -7.86
N ILE A 264 7.27 0.95 -7.47
CA ILE A 264 7.84 0.79 -6.14
C ILE A 264 6.90 1.38 -5.07
N ALA A 265 6.38 2.58 -5.31
CA ALA A 265 5.50 3.29 -4.39
C ALA A 265 4.16 2.59 -4.18
N PHE A 266 3.68 1.77 -5.11
CA PHE A 266 2.45 0.98 -4.97
C PHE A 266 2.40 0.24 -3.64
N TRP A 267 3.52 -0.31 -3.19
CA TRP A 267 3.65 -1.05 -1.93
C TRP A 267 4.32 -0.24 -0.81
N ALA A 268 4.48 1.07 -0.94
CA ALA A 268 5.17 1.89 0.06
C ALA A 268 4.51 1.83 1.44
N THR A 269 3.18 1.76 1.51
CA THR A 269 2.46 1.57 2.77
C THR A 269 2.79 0.23 3.43
N MET A 270 2.88 -0.84 2.62
CA MET A 270 3.22 -2.18 3.11
C MET A 270 4.67 -2.27 3.59
N ALA A 271 5.58 -1.52 2.99
CA ALA A 271 6.97 -1.43 3.46
C ALA A 271 7.08 -0.88 4.89
N LEU A 272 6.07 -0.10 5.33
CA LEU A 272 5.98 0.39 6.71
C LEU A 272 5.29 -0.63 7.64
N ASN A 273 4.09 -1.06 7.26
CA ASN A 273 3.21 -1.81 8.16
C ASN A 273 3.26 -3.33 7.98
N ILE A 274 4.22 -3.85 7.25
CA ILE A 274 4.42 -5.29 7.14
C ILE A 274 4.57 -6.01 8.51
N PRO A 275 5.08 -5.38 9.58
CA PRO A 275 5.10 -5.99 10.91
C PRO A 275 3.71 -6.39 11.44
N ASP A 276 2.62 -5.71 11.01
CA ASP A 276 1.25 -6.07 11.40
C ASP A 276 0.88 -7.51 11.00
N PHE A 277 1.47 -8.01 9.94
CA PHE A 277 1.27 -9.36 9.41
C PHE A 277 2.41 -10.30 9.81
N SER A 278 3.67 -9.85 9.70
CA SER A 278 4.83 -10.70 9.97
C SER A 278 4.98 -11.08 11.44
N ARG A 279 4.31 -10.36 12.36
CA ARG A 279 4.25 -10.73 13.79
C ARG A 279 3.59 -12.08 14.05
N TYR A 280 2.83 -12.60 13.09
CA TYR A 280 2.21 -13.92 13.15
C TYR A 280 3.01 -15.00 12.44
N ALA A 281 4.13 -14.67 11.79
CA ALA A 281 4.98 -15.62 11.08
C ALA A 281 5.65 -16.59 12.07
N LYS A 282 5.61 -17.89 11.75
CA LYS A 282 6.20 -18.95 12.56
C LYS A 282 7.73 -18.84 12.64
N THR A 283 8.37 -18.44 11.54
CA THR A 283 9.83 -18.27 11.45
C THR A 283 10.22 -17.13 10.52
N GLN A 284 11.47 -16.66 10.63
CA GLN A 284 12.03 -15.69 9.66
C GLN A 284 12.08 -16.26 8.24
N LYS A 285 12.26 -17.57 8.09
CA LYS A 285 12.26 -18.23 6.77
C LYS A 285 10.87 -18.23 6.15
N ASP A 286 9.83 -18.41 6.98
CA ASP A 286 8.44 -18.41 6.50
C ASP A 286 8.04 -17.03 5.98
N GLN A 287 8.33 -15.95 6.72
CA GLN A 287 8.02 -14.60 6.25
C GLN A 287 8.80 -14.26 4.99
N PHE A 288 10.09 -14.60 4.93
CA PHE A 288 10.93 -14.31 3.78
C PHE A 288 10.42 -15.01 2.50
N ARG A 289 10.23 -16.35 2.57
CA ARG A 289 9.78 -17.15 1.43
C ARG A 289 8.36 -16.82 1.01
N GLY A 290 7.47 -16.63 2.00
CA GLY A 290 6.08 -16.29 1.72
C GLY A 290 5.92 -14.98 0.95
N GLN A 291 6.69 -13.96 1.30
CA GLN A 291 6.71 -12.69 0.57
C GLN A 291 7.35 -12.82 -0.81
N LEU A 292 8.47 -13.56 -0.90
CA LEU A 292 9.18 -13.76 -2.17
C LEU A 292 8.29 -14.47 -3.22
N TYR A 293 7.53 -15.47 -2.80
CA TYR A 293 6.66 -16.22 -3.73
C TYR A 293 5.32 -15.52 -3.97
N GLY A 294 4.78 -14.87 -2.92
CA GLY A 294 3.43 -14.33 -2.96
C GLY A 294 3.29 -12.97 -3.63
N MET A 295 4.36 -12.16 -3.73
CA MET A 295 4.25 -10.79 -4.22
C MET A 295 4.76 -10.62 -5.66
N PRO A 296 6.04 -10.86 -6.03
CA PRO A 296 6.54 -10.50 -7.36
C PRO A 296 5.86 -11.26 -8.49
N LEU A 297 5.60 -12.56 -8.30
CA LEU A 297 5.03 -13.40 -9.37
C LEU A 297 3.57 -13.04 -9.68
N PRO A 298 2.65 -12.92 -8.70
CA PRO A 298 1.29 -12.44 -8.96
C PRO A 298 1.25 -11.03 -9.55
N MET A 299 2.13 -10.12 -9.09
CA MET A 299 2.22 -8.77 -9.63
C MET A 299 2.68 -8.74 -11.08
N ALA A 300 3.66 -9.58 -11.46
CA ALA A 300 4.07 -9.72 -12.86
C ALA A 300 2.93 -10.30 -13.73
N GLY A 301 2.15 -11.25 -13.19
CA GLY A 301 0.96 -11.78 -13.85
C GLY A 301 -0.12 -10.71 -14.07
N CYS A 302 -0.43 -9.91 -13.07
CA CYS A 302 -1.34 -8.77 -13.20
C CYS A 302 -0.82 -7.75 -14.22
N ALA A 303 0.48 -7.42 -14.18
CA ALA A 303 1.09 -6.52 -15.14
C ALA A 303 0.98 -7.05 -16.58
N PHE A 304 1.18 -8.36 -16.79
CA PHE A 304 1.00 -8.98 -18.10
C PHE A 304 -0.44 -8.83 -18.60
N ILE A 305 -1.44 -9.15 -17.77
CA ILE A 305 -2.85 -9.03 -18.13
C ILE A 305 -3.21 -7.57 -18.42
N GLY A 306 -2.77 -6.64 -17.56
CA GLY A 306 -3.01 -5.21 -17.74
C GLY A 306 -2.37 -4.62 -19.00
N ALA A 307 -1.11 -5.00 -19.28
CA ALA A 307 -0.43 -4.60 -20.51
C ALA A 307 -1.12 -5.18 -21.76
N TYR A 308 -1.49 -6.46 -21.70
CA TYR A 308 -2.19 -7.12 -22.80
C TYR A 308 -3.53 -6.44 -23.07
N PHE A 309 -4.34 -6.23 -22.05
CA PHE A 309 -5.62 -5.55 -22.11
C PHE A 309 -5.50 -4.15 -22.75
N SER A 310 -4.63 -3.32 -22.21
CA SER A 310 -4.47 -1.95 -22.66
C SER A 310 -3.94 -1.86 -24.11
N GLN A 311 -3.01 -2.75 -24.47
CA GLN A 311 -2.49 -2.82 -25.83
C GLN A 311 -3.51 -3.36 -26.82
N ALA A 312 -4.30 -4.37 -26.44
CA ALA A 312 -5.35 -4.92 -27.28
C ALA A 312 -6.44 -3.87 -27.56
N THR A 313 -6.84 -3.09 -26.56
CA THR A 313 -7.81 -1.98 -26.77
C THR A 313 -7.23 -0.86 -27.64
N LYS A 314 -5.92 -0.56 -27.50
CA LYS A 314 -5.24 0.40 -28.40
C LYS A 314 -5.27 -0.09 -29.86
N LEU A 315 -5.06 -1.37 -30.10
CA LEU A 315 -5.10 -1.95 -31.45
C LEU A 315 -6.52 -1.99 -32.03
N ALA A 316 -7.52 -2.37 -31.20
CA ALA A 316 -8.89 -2.55 -31.65
C ALA A 316 -9.67 -1.21 -31.77
N TYR A 317 -9.44 -0.28 -30.87
CA TYR A 317 -10.24 0.95 -30.74
C TYR A 317 -9.42 2.25 -30.95
N GLY A 318 -8.11 2.14 -31.14
CA GLY A 318 -7.22 3.29 -31.30
C GLY A 318 -6.82 3.99 -30.01
N GLU A 319 -7.37 3.55 -28.86
CA GLU A 319 -7.10 4.14 -27.56
C GLU A 319 -6.75 3.06 -26.52
N ALA A 320 -5.67 3.29 -25.77
CA ALA A 320 -5.24 2.41 -24.70
C ALA A 320 -6.12 2.62 -23.46
N MET A 321 -7.01 1.69 -23.16
CA MET A 321 -7.82 1.77 -21.95
C MET A 321 -6.97 1.59 -20.70
N PHE A 322 -7.08 2.54 -19.79
CA PHE A 322 -6.40 2.50 -18.50
C PHE A 322 -7.17 1.68 -17.46
N ASP A 323 -8.48 1.93 -17.33
CA ASP A 323 -9.36 1.27 -16.37
C ASP A 323 -10.06 0.07 -17.02
N PRO A 324 -9.82 -1.17 -16.52
CA PRO A 324 -10.48 -2.36 -17.06
C PRO A 324 -12.02 -2.35 -16.95
N THR A 325 -12.61 -1.52 -16.08
CA THR A 325 -14.07 -1.42 -16.00
C THR A 325 -14.69 -0.78 -17.24
N GLY A 326 -13.90 -0.09 -18.05
CA GLY A 326 -14.31 0.41 -19.37
C GLY A 326 -14.80 -0.69 -20.32
N VAL A 327 -14.38 -1.94 -20.13
CA VAL A 327 -14.86 -3.11 -20.88
C VAL A 327 -16.39 -3.25 -20.87
N PHE A 328 -17.04 -2.88 -19.76
CA PHE A 328 -18.48 -3.01 -19.64
C PHE A 328 -19.26 -2.24 -20.72
N TYR A 329 -18.69 -1.17 -21.25
CA TYR A 329 -19.30 -0.38 -22.32
C TYR A 329 -19.12 -0.99 -23.73
N HIS A 330 -18.26 -2.01 -23.86
CA HIS A 330 -18.00 -2.73 -25.11
C HIS A 330 -18.65 -4.12 -25.14
N LEU A 331 -19.37 -4.50 -24.09
CA LEU A 331 -20.10 -5.74 -24.00
C LEU A 331 -21.58 -5.48 -24.36
N GLU A 332 -22.13 -6.28 -25.28
CA GLU A 332 -23.54 -6.18 -25.69
C GLU A 332 -24.47 -7.03 -24.80
N ASN A 333 -23.95 -8.13 -24.24
CA ASN A 333 -24.73 -9.09 -23.46
C ASN A 333 -24.92 -8.60 -22.03
N LYS A 334 -26.12 -8.10 -21.69
CA LYS A 334 -26.47 -7.60 -20.36
C LYS A 334 -26.30 -8.62 -19.22
N ILE A 335 -26.52 -9.91 -19.49
CA ILE A 335 -26.36 -10.97 -18.49
C ILE A 335 -24.86 -11.12 -18.16
N LEU A 336 -24.02 -11.10 -19.19
CA LEU A 336 -22.57 -11.16 -19.01
C LEU A 336 -22.04 -9.93 -18.24
N ILE A 337 -22.50 -8.74 -18.60
CA ILE A 337 -22.18 -7.49 -17.88
C ILE A 337 -22.57 -7.61 -16.41
N PHE A 338 -23.79 -8.05 -16.12
CA PHE A 338 -24.32 -8.17 -14.77
C PHE A 338 -23.49 -9.14 -13.90
N ILE A 339 -23.18 -10.34 -14.44
CA ILE A 339 -22.39 -11.35 -13.73
C ILE A 339 -20.96 -10.86 -13.50
N ALA A 340 -20.33 -10.30 -14.53
CA ALA A 340 -18.96 -9.78 -14.43
C ALA A 340 -18.88 -8.59 -13.45
N ALA A 341 -19.88 -7.70 -13.46
CA ALA A 341 -19.94 -6.57 -12.53
C ALA A 341 -20.07 -7.04 -11.07
N ILE A 342 -20.91 -8.04 -10.78
CA ILE A 342 -20.99 -8.65 -9.45
C ILE A 342 -19.62 -9.21 -9.03
N GLY A 343 -18.92 -9.89 -9.94
CA GLY A 343 -17.58 -10.42 -9.70
C GLY A 343 -16.58 -9.32 -9.32
N VAL A 344 -16.55 -8.22 -10.08
CA VAL A 344 -15.68 -7.06 -9.81
C VAL A 344 -16.05 -6.39 -8.48
N ILE A 345 -17.35 -6.18 -8.20
CA ILE A 345 -17.84 -5.60 -6.95
C ILE A 345 -17.38 -6.45 -5.76
N ALA A 346 -17.64 -7.77 -5.80
CA ALA A 346 -17.29 -8.69 -4.72
C ALA A 346 -15.76 -8.71 -4.47
N ALA A 347 -14.98 -8.78 -5.54
CA ALA A 347 -13.52 -8.79 -5.47
C ALA A 347 -12.95 -7.46 -4.94
N THR A 348 -13.47 -6.34 -5.41
CA THR A 348 -12.97 -5.01 -5.03
C THR A 348 -13.31 -4.68 -3.59
N ILE A 349 -14.50 -5.05 -3.10
CA ILE A 349 -14.88 -4.77 -1.72
C ILE A 349 -14.02 -5.51 -0.71
N THR A 350 -13.59 -6.75 -1.04
CA THR A 350 -12.72 -7.54 -0.15
C THR A 350 -11.38 -6.86 0.11
N THR A 351 -10.71 -6.47 -0.96
CA THR A 351 -9.40 -5.82 -0.89
C THR A 351 -9.51 -4.40 -0.33
N CYS A 352 -10.54 -3.65 -0.73
CA CYS A 352 -10.79 -2.29 -0.27
C CYS A 352 -10.98 -2.22 1.25
N VAL A 353 -11.87 -3.02 1.81
CA VAL A 353 -12.19 -2.98 3.24
C VAL A 353 -11.00 -3.48 4.07
N ALA A 354 -10.47 -4.65 3.73
CA ALA A 354 -9.42 -5.29 4.54
C ALA A 354 -8.09 -4.52 4.55
N ALA A 355 -7.62 -4.11 3.38
CA ALA A 355 -6.32 -3.46 3.25
C ALA A 355 -6.37 -1.95 3.52
N ASN A 356 -7.48 -1.29 3.16
CA ASN A 356 -7.48 0.17 3.02
C ASN A 356 -8.48 0.92 3.90
N VAL A 357 -9.43 0.25 4.58
CA VAL A 357 -10.36 0.90 5.52
C VAL A 357 -10.07 0.53 6.96
N VAL A 358 -9.88 -0.76 7.26
CA VAL A 358 -9.65 -1.24 8.62
C VAL A 358 -8.38 -0.64 9.22
N ALA A 359 -7.31 -0.62 8.45
CA ALA A 359 -6.02 -0.14 8.93
C ALA A 359 -6.00 1.37 9.24
N PRO A 360 -6.51 2.29 8.38
CA PRO A 360 -6.64 3.69 8.77
C PRO A 360 -7.64 3.91 9.91
N ALA A 361 -8.74 3.15 9.97
CA ALA A 361 -9.68 3.25 11.08
C ALA A 361 -9.01 2.96 12.43
N ASN A 362 -8.22 1.89 12.52
CA ASN A 362 -7.39 1.59 13.68
C ASN A 362 -6.31 2.67 13.91
N GLY A 363 -5.68 3.17 12.86
CA GLY A 363 -4.71 4.26 12.95
C GLY A 363 -5.30 5.50 13.58
N PHE A 364 -6.46 5.97 13.13
CA PHE A 364 -7.15 7.13 13.71
C PHE A 364 -7.62 6.87 15.15
N SER A 365 -8.08 5.66 15.45
CA SER A 365 -8.43 5.27 16.84
C SER A 365 -7.22 5.35 17.77
N ASN A 366 -6.04 4.92 17.31
CA ASN A 366 -4.81 4.95 18.12
C ASN A 366 -4.28 6.37 18.36
N VAL A 367 -4.61 7.35 17.49
CA VAL A 367 -4.23 8.76 17.71
C VAL A 367 -4.91 9.34 18.94
N ALA A 368 -6.17 9.00 19.17
CA ALA A 368 -6.95 9.48 20.32
C ALA A 368 -7.89 8.38 20.86
N PRO A 369 -7.36 7.34 21.53
CA PRO A 369 -8.12 6.13 21.88
C PRO A 369 -9.37 6.39 22.72
N THR A 370 -9.34 7.41 23.56
CA THR A 370 -10.48 7.81 24.42
C THR A 370 -11.57 8.59 23.69
N LYS A 371 -11.27 9.15 22.50
CA LYS A 371 -12.18 10.04 21.74
C LYS A 371 -12.67 9.43 20.45
N ILE A 372 -11.84 8.61 19.80
CA ILE A 372 -12.09 8.03 18.48
C ILE A 372 -12.17 6.50 18.63
N SER A 373 -13.38 5.97 18.59
CA SER A 373 -13.61 4.52 18.51
C SER A 373 -13.31 4.02 17.08
N TYR A 374 -13.13 2.71 16.90
CA TYR A 374 -12.96 2.09 15.57
C TYR A 374 -14.06 2.55 14.57
N LYS A 375 -15.32 2.55 14.99
CA LYS A 375 -16.45 2.99 14.15
C LYS A 375 -16.33 4.45 13.70
N LYS A 376 -15.90 5.34 14.59
CA LYS A 376 -15.59 6.74 14.23
C LYS A 376 -14.39 6.81 13.29
N GLY A 377 -13.38 5.97 13.50
CA GLY A 377 -12.22 5.85 12.62
C GLY A 377 -12.61 5.44 11.20
N VAL A 378 -13.57 4.51 11.04
CA VAL A 378 -14.14 4.14 9.72
C VAL A 378 -14.79 5.34 9.05
N ILE A 379 -15.62 6.09 9.78
CA ILE A 379 -16.28 7.30 9.23
C ILE A 379 -15.25 8.33 8.77
N ILE A 380 -14.21 8.58 9.58
CA ILE A 380 -13.13 9.50 9.23
C ILE A 380 -12.39 9.01 7.97
N ALA A 381 -12.06 7.73 7.89
CA ALA A 381 -11.36 7.16 6.75
C ALA A 381 -12.18 7.30 5.45
N VAL A 382 -13.46 6.96 5.49
CA VAL A 382 -14.38 7.08 4.34
C VAL A 382 -14.56 8.55 3.94
N PHE A 383 -14.69 9.46 4.92
CA PHE A 383 -14.79 10.90 4.66
C PHE A 383 -13.55 11.43 3.93
N ILE A 384 -12.35 11.09 4.41
CA ILE A 384 -11.09 11.50 3.78
C ILE A 384 -10.99 10.90 2.37
N ALA A 385 -11.34 9.62 2.21
CA ALA A 385 -11.29 8.94 0.92
C ALA A 385 -12.23 9.60 -0.11
N PHE A 386 -13.44 9.95 0.29
CA PHE A 386 -14.44 10.50 -0.60
C PHE A 386 -14.21 11.97 -0.95
N PHE A 387 -14.06 12.83 0.06
CA PHE A 387 -14.07 14.28 -0.14
C PHE A 387 -12.68 14.88 -0.36
N ILE A 388 -11.63 14.29 0.22
CA ILE A 388 -10.29 14.86 0.16
C ILE A 388 -9.47 14.23 -0.95
N LEU A 389 -9.50 12.89 -1.09
CA LEU A 389 -8.59 12.18 -2.00
C LEU A 389 -9.18 11.92 -3.40
N GLN A 390 -10.41 12.31 -3.65
CA GLN A 390 -11.02 12.51 -4.98
C GLN A 390 -10.60 11.46 -6.04
N ALA A 391 -11.23 10.29 -6.02
CA ALA A 391 -10.88 9.16 -6.90
C ALA A 391 -10.86 9.54 -8.39
N TRP A 392 -11.77 10.39 -8.83
CA TRP A 392 -11.85 10.85 -10.22
C TRP A 392 -10.62 11.63 -10.67
N TRP A 393 -9.89 12.26 -9.74
CA TRP A 393 -8.61 12.89 -10.03
C TRP A 393 -7.45 11.88 -9.98
N ILE A 394 -7.35 11.10 -8.89
CA ILE A 394 -6.23 10.15 -8.68
C ILE A 394 -6.21 9.06 -9.76
N TYR A 395 -7.38 8.54 -10.12
CA TYR A 395 -7.53 7.41 -11.04
C TYR A 395 -8.14 7.81 -12.38
N GLY A 396 -8.10 9.10 -12.72
CA GLY A 396 -8.63 9.63 -13.99
C GLY A 396 -7.78 9.30 -15.22
N SER A 397 -6.48 9.06 -15.02
CA SER A 397 -5.53 8.67 -16.07
C SER A 397 -4.32 7.94 -15.49
N GLY A 398 -3.57 7.22 -16.33
CA GLY A 398 -2.30 6.61 -15.94
C GLY A 398 -1.30 7.63 -15.41
N GLY A 399 -1.20 8.81 -16.03
CA GLY A 399 -0.33 9.89 -15.59
C GLY A 399 -0.69 10.43 -14.20
N ALA A 400 -1.98 10.70 -13.94
CA ALA A 400 -2.46 11.14 -12.62
C ALA A 400 -2.22 10.07 -11.55
N TYR A 401 -2.46 8.81 -11.88
CA TYR A 401 -2.23 7.67 -11.01
C TYR A 401 -0.76 7.56 -10.56
N PHE A 402 0.18 7.61 -11.51
CA PHE A 402 1.61 7.61 -11.18
C PHE A 402 2.03 8.87 -10.42
N THR A 403 1.50 10.05 -10.76
CA THR A 403 1.79 11.30 -10.04
C THR A 403 1.42 11.18 -8.56
N TRP A 404 0.22 10.67 -8.28
CA TRP A 404 -0.23 10.44 -6.91
C TRP A 404 0.63 9.40 -6.18
N MET A 405 0.93 8.26 -6.83
CA MET A 405 1.78 7.23 -6.24
C MET A 405 3.19 7.76 -5.93
N ASN A 406 3.78 8.51 -6.84
CA ASN A 406 5.10 9.11 -6.65
C ASN A 406 5.11 10.13 -5.51
N ALA A 407 4.06 10.96 -5.39
CA ALA A 407 3.96 11.95 -4.34
C ALA A 407 3.95 11.31 -2.93
N TYR A 408 3.04 10.36 -2.67
CA TYR A 408 3.01 9.72 -1.36
C TYR A 408 4.20 8.77 -1.15
N GLY A 409 4.66 8.11 -2.21
CA GLY A 409 5.84 7.25 -2.18
C GLY A 409 7.09 8.00 -1.74
N THR A 410 7.29 9.22 -2.24
CA THR A 410 8.37 10.13 -1.84
C THR A 410 8.32 10.43 -0.34
N ILE A 411 7.13 10.63 0.22
CA ILE A 411 6.94 10.95 1.65
C ILE A 411 7.14 9.71 2.53
N LEU A 412 6.72 8.52 2.08
CA LEU A 412 6.78 7.29 2.86
C LEU A 412 8.14 6.57 2.75
N ALA A 413 8.86 6.73 1.64
CA ALA A 413 10.15 6.07 1.41
C ALA A 413 11.18 6.28 2.53
N PRO A 414 11.43 7.52 3.00
CA PRO A 414 12.39 7.74 4.07
C PRO A 414 11.94 7.14 5.41
N ILE A 415 10.63 6.99 5.66
CA ILE A 415 10.14 6.33 6.88
C ILE A 415 10.56 4.85 6.87
N ALA A 416 10.35 4.15 5.74
CA ALA A 416 10.78 2.76 5.59
C ALA A 416 12.29 2.61 5.76
N ALA A 417 13.06 3.53 5.18
CA ALA A 417 14.52 3.56 5.29
C ALA A 417 15.00 3.81 6.72
N ILE A 418 14.39 4.75 7.44
CA ILE A 418 14.69 5.08 8.82
C ILE A 418 14.40 3.89 9.75
N PHE A 419 13.32 3.15 9.52
CA PHE A 419 13.03 1.90 10.24
C PHE A 419 14.16 0.88 10.08
N ILE A 420 14.63 0.67 8.86
CA ILE A 420 15.74 -0.25 8.57
C ILE A 420 17.02 0.25 9.23
N ALA A 421 17.35 1.53 9.07
CA ALA A 421 18.54 2.14 9.67
C ALA A 421 18.54 2.01 11.20
N ASP A 422 17.40 2.29 11.83
CA ASP A 422 17.25 2.19 13.27
C ASP A 422 17.41 0.76 13.79
N TYR A 423 16.68 -0.18 13.20
CA TYR A 423 16.69 -1.56 13.68
C TYR A 423 18.00 -2.29 13.41
N PHE A 424 18.55 -2.16 12.19
CA PHE A 424 19.73 -2.93 11.80
C PHE A 424 21.05 -2.25 12.18
N VAL A 425 21.16 -0.94 11.98
CA VAL A 425 22.41 -0.20 12.16
C VAL A 425 22.53 0.38 13.57
N CYS A 426 21.52 1.13 13.99
CA CYS A 426 21.57 1.83 15.28
C CYS A 426 21.35 0.88 16.45
N LYS A 427 20.30 0.08 16.43
CA LYS A 427 19.91 -0.82 17.55
C LYS A 427 20.39 -2.27 17.40
N LYS A 428 21.06 -2.61 16.28
CA LYS A 428 21.67 -3.93 16.03
C LYS A 428 20.71 -5.10 16.33
N LYS A 429 19.44 -4.95 15.92
CA LYS A 429 18.33 -5.92 16.12
C LYS A 429 18.01 -6.22 17.60
N ARG A 430 18.33 -5.30 18.51
CA ARG A 430 18.02 -5.40 19.94
C ARG A 430 16.91 -4.44 20.31
N THR A 431 15.86 -4.94 20.95
CA THR A 431 14.68 -4.13 21.33
C THR A 431 14.27 -4.51 22.76
N ASP A 432 14.09 -3.48 23.58
CA ASP A 432 13.41 -3.60 24.86
C ASP A 432 11.91 -3.39 24.62
N VAL A 433 11.18 -4.50 24.50
CA VAL A 433 9.76 -4.48 24.14
C VAL A 433 8.91 -3.82 25.23
N ALA A 434 9.25 -4.01 26.50
CA ALA A 434 8.52 -3.41 27.61
C ALA A 434 8.59 -1.87 27.59
N SER A 435 9.74 -1.30 27.22
CA SER A 435 9.94 0.14 27.13
C SER A 435 9.03 0.84 26.11
N LEU A 436 8.48 0.11 25.12
CA LEU A 436 7.54 0.67 24.13
C LEU A 436 6.21 1.12 24.76
N PHE A 437 5.91 0.67 25.97
CA PHE A 437 4.67 0.96 26.69
C PHE A 437 4.86 1.85 27.93
N LYS A 438 6.11 2.18 28.30
CA LYS A 438 6.43 2.91 29.53
C LYS A 438 6.37 4.46 29.37
N GLY A 439 6.20 4.96 28.16
CA GLY A 439 6.14 6.41 27.91
C GLY A 439 7.39 7.14 28.43
N LYS A 440 7.24 8.09 29.35
CA LYS A 440 8.36 8.90 29.88
C LYS A 440 9.43 8.07 30.58
N ASP A 441 9.07 6.96 31.15
CA ASP A 441 9.97 6.08 31.89
C ASP A 441 10.59 5.01 30.97
N GLY A 442 10.17 5.01 29.69
CA GLY A 442 10.67 4.09 28.69
C GLY A 442 11.82 4.67 27.88
N ARG A 443 12.71 3.78 27.46
CA ARG A 443 13.92 4.07 26.65
C ARG A 443 13.61 4.85 25.36
N TYR A 444 12.43 4.63 24.75
CA TYR A 444 12.02 5.23 23.47
C TYR A 444 11.19 6.50 23.62
N TRP A 445 11.28 7.17 24.78
CA TRP A 445 10.67 8.48 24.96
C TRP A 445 11.42 9.58 24.20
N TYR A 446 12.76 9.46 24.06
CA TYR A 446 13.63 10.48 23.46
C TYR A 446 13.42 11.88 24.09
N ILE A 447 13.38 12.92 23.26
CA ILE A 447 13.21 14.30 23.73
C ILE A 447 11.73 14.67 23.65
N GLY A 448 11.05 14.69 24.79
CA GLY A 448 9.64 15.08 24.87
C GLY A 448 8.66 14.13 24.15
N GLY A 449 9.05 12.87 23.95
CA GLY A 449 8.25 11.87 23.21
C GLY A 449 8.57 11.80 21.72
N TRP A 450 9.55 12.57 21.23
CA TRP A 450 9.91 12.71 19.83
C TRP A 450 11.36 12.33 19.56
N ASN A 451 11.59 11.48 18.58
CA ASN A 451 12.94 11.30 18.01
C ASN A 451 13.16 12.35 16.92
N TRP A 452 13.80 13.44 17.28
CA TRP A 452 14.08 14.53 16.34
C TRP A 452 15.04 14.12 15.23
N ALA A 453 15.93 13.16 15.46
CA ALA A 453 16.78 12.62 14.39
C ALA A 453 15.93 11.97 13.28
N ALA A 454 14.90 11.22 13.65
CA ALA A 454 13.99 10.60 12.68
C ALA A 454 13.16 11.63 11.91
N LEU A 455 12.62 12.65 12.60
CA LEU A 455 11.81 13.68 11.97
C LEU A 455 12.61 14.57 11.02
N ILE A 456 13.83 14.99 11.42
CA ILE A 456 14.73 15.80 10.57
C ILE A 456 15.15 14.99 9.34
N ALA A 457 15.58 13.73 9.54
CA ALA A 457 15.97 12.87 8.44
C ALA A 457 14.82 12.65 7.46
N TRP A 458 13.62 12.39 7.96
CA TRP A 458 12.41 12.24 7.16
C TRP A 458 12.12 13.50 6.34
N PHE A 459 12.03 14.67 7.00
CA PHE A 459 11.66 15.93 6.35
C PHE A 459 12.62 16.34 5.25
N ILE A 460 13.93 16.34 5.52
CA ILE A 460 14.97 16.71 4.53
C ILE A 460 14.92 15.77 3.33
N SER A 461 14.68 14.47 3.55
CA SER A 461 14.79 13.47 2.49
C SER A 461 13.66 13.53 1.49
N PHE A 462 12.42 13.86 1.92
CA PHE A 462 11.29 13.89 0.99
C PHE A 462 11.07 15.25 0.35
N ILE A 463 11.48 16.36 1.00
CA ILE A 463 11.16 17.69 0.49
C ILE A 463 11.85 18.00 -0.84
N LEU A 464 13.09 17.54 -1.02
CA LEU A 464 13.87 17.83 -2.22
C LEU A 464 13.23 17.28 -3.50
N PRO A 465 12.85 16.00 -3.61
CA PRO A 465 12.17 15.49 -4.79
C PRO A 465 10.82 16.17 -5.06
N LEU A 466 10.16 16.72 -4.04
CA LEU A 466 8.89 17.40 -4.19
C LEU A 466 9.00 18.84 -4.70
N MET A 467 10.21 19.40 -4.81
CA MET A 467 10.42 20.79 -5.25
C MET A 467 9.83 21.08 -6.64
N THR A 468 9.78 20.09 -7.52
CA THR A 468 9.14 20.23 -8.84
C THR A 468 7.64 20.48 -8.74
N TYR A 469 6.95 19.91 -7.75
CA TYR A 469 5.53 20.16 -7.49
C TYR A 469 5.26 21.57 -6.96
N PHE A 470 6.28 22.24 -6.43
CA PHE A 470 6.23 23.66 -6.02
C PHE A 470 6.71 24.60 -7.13
N GLY A 471 6.83 24.13 -8.37
CA GLY A 471 7.18 24.93 -9.53
C GLY A 471 8.68 25.17 -9.73
N VAL A 472 9.56 24.50 -8.98
CA VAL A 472 11.02 24.59 -9.20
C VAL A 472 11.38 23.80 -10.46
N GLN A 473 12.01 24.49 -11.43
CA GLN A 473 12.37 23.92 -12.71
C GLN A 473 13.88 23.68 -12.84
N GLY A 474 14.26 22.81 -13.78
CA GLY A 474 15.65 22.49 -14.13
C GLY A 474 15.91 20.99 -14.18
N SER A 475 16.88 20.59 -15.01
CA SER A 475 17.22 19.17 -15.25
C SER A 475 17.59 18.41 -13.98
N PHE A 476 18.24 19.05 -13.03
CA PHE A 476 18.57 18.46 -11.74
C PHE A 476 17.31 18.07 -10.94
N TRP A 477 16.34 18.97 -10.85
CA TRP A 477 15.10 18.73 -10.11
C TRP A 477 14.22 17.68 -10.79
N THR A 478 14.16 17.73 -12.13
CA THR A 478 13.45 16.72 -12.92
C THR A 478 14.08 15.34 -12.72
N PHE A 479 15.41 15.24 -12.72
CA PHE A 479 16.11 13.99 -12.45
C PHE A 479 15.83 13.46 -11.04
N ILE A 480 15.97 14.28 -10.01
CA ILE A 480 15.68 13.85 -8.62
C ILE A 480 14.21 13.41 -8.49
N ASN A 481 13.28 14.13 -9.11
CA ASN A 481 11.87 13.75 -9.09
C ASN A 481 11.63 12.41 -9.81
N SER A 482 12.33 12.15 -10.92
CA SER A 482 12.19 10.88 -11.66
C SER A 482 12.70 9.64 -10.90
N ILE A 483 13.53 9.83 -9.87
CA ILE A 483 14.03 8.76 -8.98
C ILE A 483 13.62 9.00 -7.52
N ASN A 484 12.52 9.69 -7.31
CA ASN A 484 12.08 10.26 -6.04
C ASN A 484 12.04 9.26 -4.87
N TYR A 485 11.52 8.06 -5.07
CA TYR A 485 11.43 7.03 -4.02
C TYR A 485 12.84 6.60 -3.56
N ILE A 486 13.70 6.25 -4.51
CA ILE A 486 15.05 5.77 -4.22
C ILE A 486 15.87 6.90 -3.57
N TRP A 487 15.77 8.12 -4.11
CA TRP A 487 16.43 9.29 -3.53
C TRP A 487 16.05 9.51 -2.07
N SER A 488 14.75 9.60 -1.81
CA SER A 488 14.22 9.84 -0.46
C SER A 488 14.57 8.70 0.50
N PHE A 489 14.54 7.46 0.02
CA PHE A 489 14.91 6.29 0.81
C PHE A 489 16.38 6.33 1.23
N VAL A 490 17.29 6.49 0.27
CA VAL A 490 18.74 6.49 0.55
C VAL A 490 19.12 7.67 1.44
N LEU A 491 18.61 8.86 1.13
CA LEU A 491 18.92 10.06 1.90
C LEU A 491 18.39 9.95 3.34
N GLY A 492 17.16 9.43 3.53
CA GLY A 492 16.57 9.19 4.84
C GLY A 492 17.38 8.22 5.69
N PHE A 493 17.86 7.14 5.08
CA PHE A 493 18.73 6.18 5.74
C PHE A 493 20.04 6.84 6.22
N VAL A 494 20.75 7.53 5.32
CA VAL A 494 22.06 8.11 5.60
C VAL A 494 21.96 9.22 6.65
N ILE A 495 21.05 10.18 6.47
CA ILE A 495 20.86 11.29 7.42
C ILE A 495 20.50 10.76 8.80
N TYR A 496 19.60 9.78 8.87
CA TYR A 496 19.18 9.20 10.15
C TYR A 496 20.36 8.57 10.90
N VAL A 497 21.15 7.73 10.22
CA VAL A 497 22.33 7.08 10.83
C VAL A 497 23.34 8.12 11.34
N LEU A 498 23.54 9.21 10.60
CA LEU A 498 24.44 10.29 11.02
C LEU A 498 23.91 11.04 12.25
N LEU A 499 22.63 11.40 12.24
CA LEU A 499 22.01 12.12 13.36
C LEU A 499 21.92 11.26 14.63
N MET A 500 21.71 9.96 14.51
CA MET A 500 21.69 9.04 15.64
C MET A 500 23.07 8.85 16.31
N LYS A 501 24.16 9.31 15.73
CA LYS A 501 25.48 9.38 16.39
C LYS A 501 25.64 10.62 17.27
N THR A 502 24.70 11.54 17.25
CA THR A 502 24.69 12.77 18.07
C THR A 502 23.90 12.56 19.36
N SER A 503 23.81 13.60 20.18
CA SER A 503 23.02 13.61 21.43
C SER A 503 21.51 13.42 21.19
N LEU A 504 21.01 13.52 19.96
CA LEU A 504 19.62 13.26 19.60
C LEU A 504 19.18 11.81 19.84
N ALA A 505 20.12 10.86 19.85
CA ALA A 505 19.85 9.46 20.14
C ALA A 505 19.39 9.22 21.59
N GLY A 506 19.81 10.05 22.54
CA GLY A 506 19.54 9.86 23.97
C GLY A 506 20.01 8.49 24.45
N ASN A 507 19.20 7.85 25.31
CA ASN A 507 19.43 6.51 25.84
C ASN A 507 18.69 5.40 25.06
N SER A 508 18.42 5.62 23.77
CA SER A 508 17.60 4.69 22.95
C SER A 508 18.33 3.42 22.50
N TYR A 509 19.65 3.40 22.63
CA TYR A 509 20.45 2.21 22.30
C TYR A 509 20.30 1.14 23.38
N VAL A 510 20.38 -0.12 22.94
CA VAL A 510 20.40 -1.30 23.80
C VAL A 510 21.75 -1.99 23.62
N THR A 511 22.58 -1.99 24.66
CA THR A 511 23.85 -2.74 24.63
C THR A 511 23.58 -4.23 24.68
N GLU A 512 24.59 -5.07 24.46
CA GLU A 512 24.46 -6.51 24.55
C GLU A 512 24.17 -6.95 25.98
N GLU A 513 24.92 -6.40 26.92
CA GLU A 513 24.77 -6.66 28.35
C GLU A 513 23.37 -6.26 28.84
N GLU A 514 22.86 -5.09 28.44
CA GLU A 514 21.50 -4.67 28.77
C GLU A 514 20.47 -5.63 28.17
N HIS A 515 20.63 -6.04 26.89
CA HIS A 515 19.72 -6.97 26.25
C HIS A 515 19.67 -8.32 26.98
N GLU A 516 20.82 -8.82 27.42
CA GLU A 516 20.92 -10.05 28.21
C GLU A 516 20.35 -9.88 29.61
N SER A 517 20.45 -8.69 30.22
CA SER A 517 19.93 -8.45 31.57
C SER A 517 18.41 -8.52 31.67
N PHE A 518 17.67 -8.21 30.60
CA PHE A 518 16.21 -8.25 30.58
C PHE A 518 15.62 -9.34 29.67
N THR A 519 16.47 -10.15 28.98
CA THR A 519 16.03 -11.23 28.09
C THR A 519 16.48 -12.58 28.62
N GLU A 520 15.53 -13.43 29.00
CA GLU A 520 15.78 -14.82 29.33
C GLU A 520 15.98 -15.62 28.05
N ARG A 521 17.10 -16.34 27.93
CA ARG A 521 17.32 -17.28 26.82
C ARG A 521 16.89 -18.70 27.29
N ALA A 522 15.85 -19.27 26.60
CA ALA A 522 15.32 -20.58 26.89
C ALA A 522 15.68 -21.61 25.80
#